data_3e24799c6ff8113885c43c193766d22b
#
_entry.id   3e24799c6ff8113885c43c193766d22b
#
_cell.length_a   1.000
_cell.length_b   1.000
_cell.length_c   1.000
_cell.angle_alpha   90.00
_cell.angle_beta   90.00
_cell.angle_gamma   90.00
#
_symmetry.space_group_name_H-M   'P 1'
#
loop_
_entity.id
_entity.type
_entity.pdbx_description
1 polymer ?
#
loop_
_entity_poly.entity_id
_entity_poly.type
_entity_poly.pdbx_seq_one_letter_code
_entity_poly.pdbx_strand_id
1 'polypeptide(L)'
;MEPEKLLEALHTAEKLKDTTRHCYTSKGRHESVAEHSWRIALMAFWLRDEFPRADMDKVIRMCLIHDLGECFTGDIPAFDKTAADEAAEEALLSRWVDSLPEPVCTEMRTLYAEMAALQTTEAKIYKALDKMEAIVQHNESAIATWEPQEYALNLTYGVEQSQFSPYMQALRDALRQETLRKMEQEGATPQP
;
A
#
# COMPACT_ATOMS: atom_id res chain seq x y z
N MET A 1 -1.22 16.60 21.68
CA MET A 1 -1.82 17.25 20.49
C MET A 1 -3.09 17.96 20.93
N GLU A 2 -3.23 19.27 20.64
CA GLU A 2 -4.45 19.98 20.95
C GLU A 2 -5.60 19.49 20.06
N PRO A 3 -6.87 19.47 20.57
CA PRO A 3 -8.00 18.90 19.81
C PRO A 3 -8.20 19.54 18.44
N GLU A 4 -8.02 20.84 18.31
CA GLU A 4 -8.16 21.58 17.06
C GLU A 4 -7.12 21.13 16.03
N LYS A 5 -5.88 20.86 16.46
CA LYS A 5 -4.82 20.33 15.59
C LYS A 5 -5.08 18.90 15.15
N LEU A 6 -5.66 18.07 16.00
CA LEU A 6 -6.12 16.73 15.63
C LEU A 6 -7.20 16.81 14.54
N LEU A 7 -8.18 17.70 14.70
CA LEU A 7 -9.25 17.88 13.72
C LEU A 7 -8.70 18.37 12.37
N GLU A 8 -7.76 19.32 12.35
CA GLU A 8 -7.09 19.77 11.13
C GLU A 8 -6.39 18.60 10.40
N ALA A 9 -5.65 17.77 11.14
CA ALA A 9 -4.98 16.60 10.58
C ALA A 9 -5.98 15.57 10.03
N LEU A 10 -7.07 15.30 10.77
CA LEU A 10 -8.13 14.38 10.33
C LEU A 10 -8.86 14.89 9.09
N HIS A 11 -9.11 16.21 8.96
CA HIS A 11 -9.69 16.80 7.76
C HIS A 11 -8.78 16.66 6.53
N THR A 12 -7.46 16.64 6.73
CA THR A 12 -6.52 16.34 5.63
C THR A 12 -6.59 14.86 5.24
N ALA A 13 -6.49 13.94 6.22
CA ALA A 13 -6.53 12.51 5.99
C ALA A 13 -7.89 12.02 5.43
N GLU A 14 -8.96 12.75 5.70
CA GLU A 14 -10.31 12.46 5.18
C GLU A 14 -10.35 12.36 3.66
N LYS A 15 -9.52 13.13 2.95
CA LYS A 15 -9.44 13.12 1.50
C LYS A 15 -9.13 11.73 0.92
N LEU A 16 -8.39 10.87 1.64
CA LEU A 16 -8.09 9.51 1.19
C LEU A 16 -9.32 8.62 1.02
N LYS A 17 -10.45 8.99 1.63
CA LYS A 17 -11.71 8.26 1.43
C LYS A 17 -12.28 8.47 0.03
N ASP A 18 -12.05 9.65 -0.55
CA ASP A 18 -12.50 10.02 -1.89
C ASP A 18 -11.40 9.91 -2.95
N THR A 19 -10.13 9.77 -2.52
CA THR A 19 -9.02 9.44 -3.42
C THR A 19 -9.13 7.98 -3.81
N THR A 20 -9.47 7.73 -5.09
CA THR A 20 -9.68 6.38 -5.60
C THR A 20 -8.45 5.86 -6.32
N ARG A 21 -8.17 4.58 -6.11
CA ARG A 21 -7.18 3.80 -6.86
C ARG A 21 -7.79 3.32 -8.18
N HIS A 22 -6.94 2.94 -9.15
CA HIS A 22 -7.42 2.43 -10.44
C HIS A 22 -8.11 1.07 -10.32
N CYS A 23 -7.80 0.27 -9.28
CA CYS A 23 -8.40 -1.05 -9.07
C CYS A 23 -9.83 -0.97 -8.49
N TYR A 24 -10.57 -2.07 -8.65
CA TYR A 24 -11.98 -2.16 -8.29
C TYR A 24 -12.19 -3.12 -7.12
N THR A 25 -13.19 -2.83 -6.32
CA THR A 25 -13.71 -3.77 -5.32
C THR A 25 -14.53 -4.89 -5.99
N SER A 26 -14.79 -5.97 -5.26
CA SER A 26 -15.66 -7.09 -5.72
C SER A 26 -17.07 -6.66 -6.09
N LYS A 27 -17.50 -5.46 -5.70
CA LYS A 27 -18.83 -4.88 -6.02
C LYS A 27 -18.81 -3.87 -7.17
N GLY A 28 -17.65 -3.71 -7.84
CA GLY A 28 -17.52 -2.93 -9.06
C GLY A 28 -17.41 -1.41 -8.86
N ARG A 29 -17.08 -0.94 -7.66
CA ARG A 29 -16.62 0.45 -7.45
C ARG A 29 -15.10 0.50 -7.33
N HIS A 30 -14.52 1.65 -7.60
CA HIS A 30 -13.11 1.85 -7.30
C HIS A 30 -12.85 1.71 -5.79
N GLU A 31 -11.72 1.12 -5.45
CA GLU A 31 -11.19 1.12 -4.10
C GLU A 31 -10.68 2.52 -3.73
N SER A 32 -10.85 2.95 -2.48
CA SER A 32 -10.21 4.16 -1.98
C SER A 32 -8.84 3.85 -1.37
N VAL A 33 -7.95 4.86 -1.37
CA VAL A 33 -6.63 4.76 -0.72
C VAL A 33 -6.76 4.49 0.79
N ALA A 34 -7.79 5.02 1.42
CA ALA A 34 -8.08 4.73 2.83
C ALA A 34 -8.41 3.24 3.07
N GLU A 35 -9.14 2.59 2.16
CA GLU A 35 -9.48 1.17 2.27
C GLU A 35 -8.25 0.28 2.04
N HIS A 36 -7.40 0.63 1.08
CA HIS A 36 -6.11 0.01 0.85
C HIS A 36 -5.23 0.08 2.11
N SER A 37 -5.02 1.27 2.65
CA SER A 37 -4.21 1.47 3.87
C SER A 37 -4.76 0.70 5.07
N TRP A 38 -6.09 0.67 5.26
CA TRP A 38 -6.74 -0.15 6.29
C TRP A 38 -6.45 -1.63 6.09
N ARG A 39 -6.57 -2.15 4.86
CA ARG A 39 -6.39 -3.58 4.59
C ARG A 39 -4.94 -4.02 4.76
N ILE A 40 -3.97 -3.22 4.36
CA ILE A 40 -2.55 -3.50 4.64
C ILE A 40 -2.29 -3.56 6.15
N ALA A 41 -2.82 -2.61 6.91
CA ALA A 41 -2.68 -2.60 8.37
C ALA A 41 -3.31 -3.85 9.00
N LEU A 42 -4.45 -4.31 8.50
CA LEU A 42 -5.10 -5.55 8.92
C LEU A 42 -4.27 -6.78 8.58
N MET A 43 -3.65 -6.83 7.39
CA MET A 43 -2.71 -7.89 7.02
C MET A 43 -1.53 -7.92 8.00
N ALA A 44 -0.91 -6.78 8.29
CA ALA A 44 0.18 -6.69 9.27
C ALA A 44 -0.25 -7.18 10.66
N PHE A 45 -1.45 -6.85 11.10
CA PHE A 45 -2.00 -7.32 12.37
C PHE A 45 -2.15 -8.85 12.43
N TRP A 46 -2.61 -9.49 11.35
CA TRP A 46 -2.78 -10.94 11.30
C TRP A 46 -1.46 -11.71 11.15
N LEU A 47 -0.41 -11.06 10.63
CA LEU A 47 0.90 -11.68 10.43
C LEU A 47 1.86 -11.54 11.63
N ARG A 48 1.41 -11.03 12.77
CA ARG A 48 2.26 -10.75 13.94
C ARG A 48 3.08 -11.94 14.40
N ASP A 49 2.47 -13.12 14.43
CA ASP A 49 3.12 -14.35 14.93
C ASP A 49 4.17 -14.91 13.95
N GLU A 50 4.09 -14.52 12.67
CA GLU A 50 5.07 -14.90 11.65
C GLU A 50 6.40 -14.10 11.76
N PHE A 51 6.36 -12.95 12.45
CA PHE A 51 7.50 -12.06 12.62
C PHE A 51 7.76 -11.72 14.09
N PRO A 52 8.04 -12.71 14.96
CA PRO A 52 8.12 -12.50 16.42
C PRO A 52 9.29 -11.62 16.87
N ARG A 53 10.23 -11.27 15.98
CA ARG A 53 11.36 -10.39 16.26
C ARG A 53 11.21 -8.98 15.68
N ALA A 54 10.17 -8.74 14.90
CA ALA A 54 9.86 -7.43 14.33
C ALA A 54 8.87 -6.67 15.21
N ASP A 55 8.98 -5.35 15.24
CA ASP A 55 7.97 -4.48 15.83
C ASP A 55 6.76 -4.35 14.89
N MET A 56 5.83 -5.30 15.00
CA MET A 56 4.64 -5.33 14.14
C MET A 56 3.67 -4.16 14.42
N ASP A 57 3.71 -3.56 15.61
CA ASP A 57 2.92 -2.35 15.88
C ASP A 57 3.50 -1.15 15.10
N LYS A 58 4.83 -1.11 14.90
CA LYS A 58 5.48 -0.14 14.00
C LYS A 58 5.09 -0.41 12.54
N VAL A 59 5.06 -1.67 12.10
CA VAL A 59 4.60 -2.02 10.73
C VAL A 59 3.17 -1.55 10.49
N ILE A 60 2.25 -1.77 11.45
CA ILE A 60 0.86 -1.31 11.35
C ILE A 60 0.80 0.22 11.22
N ARG A 61 1.61 0.96 11.97
CA ARG A 61 1.70 2.43 11.84
C ARG A 61 2.19 2.84 10.47
N MET A 62 3.24 2.19 9.93
CA MET A 62 3.72 2.42 8.57
C MET A 62 2.61 2.19 7.54
N CYS A 63 1.89 1.08 7.63
CA CYS A 63 0.78 0.76 6.74
C CYS A 63 -0.34 1.81 6.75
N LEU A 64 -0.65 2.36 7.93
CA LEU A 64 -1.71 3.37 8.07
C LEU A 64 -1.36 4.72 7.45
N ILE A 65 -0.07 5.09 7.40
CA ILE A 65 0.36 6.43 7.00
C ILE A 65 1.01 6.49 5.62
N HIS A 66 1.32 5.35 4.99
CA HIS A 66 2.23 5.28 3.84
C HIS A 66 1.78 6.14 2.65
N ASP A 67 0.50 6.19 2.37
CA ASP A 67 -0.09 6.90 1.24
C ASP A 67 -0.74 8.26 1.64
N LEU A 68 -0.43 8.82 2.82
CA LEU A 68 -0.96 10.13 3.21
C LEU A 68 -0.53 11.26 2.26
N GLY A 69 0.55 11.07 1.49
CA GLY A 69 0.95 11.99 0.43
C GLY A 69 -0.12 12.17 -0.65
N GLU A 70 -0.88 11.13 -0.93
CA GLU A 70 -1.95 11.12 -1.93
C GLU A 70 -3.15 12.00 -1.55
N CYS A 71 -3.25 12.46 -0.29
CA CYS A 71 -4.17 13.55 0.08
C CYS A 71 -3.96 14.84 -0.74
N PHE A 72 -2.78 15.00 -1.34
CA PHE A 72 -2.35 16.22 -2.02
C PHE A 72 -2.23 16.04 -3.54
N THR A 73 -1.92 14.83 -4.00
CA THR A 73 -1.63 14.52 -5.41
C THR A 73 -2.69 13.61 -6.05
N GLY A 74 -3.45 12.89 -5.25
CA GLY A 74 -4.23 11.74 -5.73
C GLY A 74 -3.37 10.50 -5.91
N ASP A 75 -4.01 9.34 -6.11
CA ASP A 75 -3.32 8.09 -6.48
C ASP A 75 -2.95 8.12 -7.96
N ILE A 76 -1.69 7.83 -8.25
CA ILE A 76 -1.19 7.60 -9.61
C ILE A 76 -0.77 6.14 -9.71
N PRO A 77 -1.34 5.35 -10.64
CA PRO A 77 -1.00 3.95 -10.81
C PRO A 77 0.51 3.73 -10.94
N ALA A 78 1.04 2.68 -10.30
CA ALA A 78 2.49 2.45 -10.21
C ALA A 78 3.20 2.37 -11.57
N PHE A 79 2.48 1.99 -12.63
CA PHE A 79 3.02 1.93 -14.01
C PHE A 79 2.99 3.28 -14.74
N ASP A 80 2.29 4.28 -14.22
CA ASP A 80 2.22 5.65 -14.77
C ASP A 80 3.00 6.67 -13.94
N LYS A 81 3.30 6.35 -12.66
CA LYS A 81 3.95 7.25 -11.71
C LYS A 81 5.39 7.54 -12.10
N THR A 82 5.72 8.81 -12.25
CA THR A 82 7.07 9.27 -12.60
C THR A 82 7.86 9.72 -11.36
N ALA A 83 9.20 9.79 -11.49
CA ALA A 83 10.05 10.32 -10.42
C ALA A 83 9.73 11.80 -10.07
N ALA A 84 9.16 12.58 -10.99
CA ALA A 84 8.72 13.95 -10.72
C ALA A 84 7.45 13.95 -9.85
N ASP A 85 6.53 13.01 -10.09
CA ASP A 85 5.32 12.84 -9.28
C ASP A 85 5.67 12.41 -7.86
N GLU A 86 6.60 11.44 -7.71
CA GLU A 86 7.09 10.99 -6.41
C GLU A 86 7.73 12.15 -5.62
N ALA A 87 8.59 12.94 -6.26
CA ALA A 87 9.24 14.08 -5.61
C ALA A 87 8.24 15.18 -5.21
N ALA A 88 7.21 15.42 -6.02
CA ALA A 88 6.17 16.39 -5.73
C ALA A 88 5.32 15.95 -4.52
N GLU A 89 4.92 14.68 -4.49
CA GLU A 89 4.16 14.07 -3.40
C GLU A 89 4.97 14.11 -2.09
N GLU A 90 6.24 13.65 -2.12
CA GLU A 90 7.13 13.69 -0.96
C GLU A 90 7.29 15.10 -0.39
N ALA A 91 7.47 16.11 -1.27
CA ALA A 91 7.61 17.49 -0.84
C ALA A 91 6.35 18.05 -0.19
N LEU A 92 5.15 17.67 -0.67
CA LEU A 92 3.87 18.08 -0.09
C LEU A 92 3.63 17.38 1.25
N LEU A 93 3.86 16.08 1.30
CA LEU A 93 3.77 15.27 2.50
C LEU A 93 4.70 15.77 3.60
N SER A 94 5.98 15.99 3.28
CA SER A 94 6.98 16.49 4.23
C SER A 94 6.56 17.84 4.84
N ARG A 95 6.09 18.78 4.02
CA ARG A 95 5.59 20.08 4.52
C ARG A 95 4.40 19.93 5.45
N TRP A 96 3.48 19.01 5.14
CA TRP A 96 2.34 18.77 5.99
C TRP A 96 2.75 18.11 7.31
N VAL A 97 3.62 17.11 7.28
CA VAL A 97 4.18 16.48 8.49
C VAL A 97 4.87 17.51 9.38
N ASP A 98 5.63 18.45 8.77
CA ASP A 98 6.31 19.53 9.48
C ASP A 98 5.36 20.50 10.17
N SER A 99 4.12 20.57 9.74
CA SER A 99 3.08 21.40 10.36
C SER A 99 2.40 20.75 11.57
N LEU A 100 2.63 19.42 11.77
CA LEU A 100 2.04 18.69 12.88
C LEU A 100 2.78 19.01 14.19
N PRO A 101 2.07 18.99 15.34
CA PRO A 101 2.71 19.23 16.64
C PRO A 101 3.57 18.05 17.08
N GLU A 102 4.59 18.36 17.91
CA GLU A 102 5.35 17.33 18.60
C GLU A 102 4.47 16.56 19.62
N PRO A 103 4.72 15.27 19.86
CA PRO A 103 5.79 14.44 19.28
C PRO A 103 5.42 13.78 17.93
N VAL A 104 4.22 14.00 17.39
CA VAL A 104 3.71 13.35 16.18
C VAL A 104 4.56 13.67 14.95
N CYS A 105 4.97 14.93 14.80
CA CYS A 105 5.85 15.35 13.72
C CYS A 105 7.14 14.53 13.68
N THR A 106 7.84 14.42 14.81
CA THR A 106 9.10 13.65 14.92
C THR A 106 8.88 12.16 14.67
N GLU A 107 7.80 11.57 15.19
CA GLU A 107 7.47 10.16 14.96
C GLU A 107 7.21 9.88 13.47
N MET A 108 6.38 10.68 12.81
CA MET A 108 6.08 10.48 11.40
C MET A 108 7.30 10.65 10.50
N ARG A 109 8.14 11.65 10.74
CA ARG A 109 9.42 11.81 10.02
C ARG A 109 10.32 10.57 10.16
N THR A 110 10.41 10.01 11.38
CA THR A 110 11.21 8.82 11.65
C THR A 110 10.67 7.60 10.88
N LEU A 111 9.34 7.41 10.88
CA LEU A 111 8.71 6.32 10.14
C LEU A 111 8.91 6.47 8.63
N TYR A 112 8.67 7.64 8.06
CA TYR A 112 8.88 7.86 6.62
C TYR A 112 10.33 7.69 6.19
N ALA A 113 11.29 8.17 6.99
CA ALA A 113 12.71 7.95 6.72
C ALA A 113 13.09 6.46 6.74
N GLU A 114 12.55 5.69 7.69
CA GLU A 114 12.75 4.24 7.76
C GLU A 114 12.09 3.51 6.58
N MET A 115 10.87 3.90 6.21
CA MET A 115 10.14 3.38 5.06
C MET A 115 10.88 3.63 3.75
N ALA A 116 11.41 4.83 3.55
CA ALA A 116 12.20 5.19 2.36
C ALA A 116 13.53 4.41 2.29
N ALA A 117 14.19 4.22 3.43
CA ALA A 117 15.47 3.51 3.47
C ALA A 117 15.36 2.00 3.19
N LEU A 118 14.22 1.36 3.50
CA LEU A 118 13.94 -0.08 3.32
C LEU A 118 15.02 -1.03 3.91
N GLN A 119 15.70 -0.61 4.97
CA GLN A 119 16.78 -1.40 5.56
C GLN A 119 16.29 -2.33 6.68
N THR A 120 15.32 -1.89 7.47
CA THR A 120 14.77 -2.65 8.59
C THR A 120 13.82 -3.75 8.12
N THR A 121 13.64 -4.77 8.96
CA THR A 121 12.65 -5.84 8.70
C THR A 121 11.24 -5.26 8.62
N GLU A 122 10.92 -4.31 9.46
CA GLU A 122 9.62 -3.64 9.52
C GLU A 122 9.31 -2.89 8.23
N ALA A 123 10.25 -2.10 7.71
CA ALA A 123 10.10 -1.40 6.44
C ALA A 123 9.93 -2.37 5.26
N LYS A 124 10.65 -3.50 5.26
CA LYS A 124 10.51 -4.54 4.25
C LYS A 124 9.16 -5.26 4.33
N ILE A 125 8.67 -5.55 5.55
CA ILE A 125 7.34 -6.15 5.74
C ILE A 125 6.27 -5.21 5.19
N TYR A 126 6.26 -3.95 5.64
CA TYR A 126 5.31 -2.94 5.16
C TYR A 126 5.31 -2.90 3.62
N LYS A 127 6.49 -2.77 2.99
CA LYS A 127 6.58 -2.63 1.53
C LYS A 127 6.14 -3.87 0.76
N ALA A 128 6.39 -5.05 1.30
CA ALA A 128 5.89 -6.29 0.72
C ALA A 128 4.36 -6.38 0.81
N LEU A 129 3.78 -6.01 1.95
CA LEU A 129 2.33 -6.03 2.15
C LEU A 129 1.61 -5.02 1.24
N ASP A 130 2.16 -3.80 1.07
CA ASP A 130 1.67 -2.80 0.14
C ASP A 130 1.55 -3.38 -1.28
N LYS A 131 2.63 -4.01 -1.79
CA LYS A 131 2.61 -4.63 -3.12
C LYS A 131 1.66 -5.83 -3.22
N MET A 132 1.55 -6.64 -2.19
CA MET A 132 0.71 -7.83 -2.19
C MET A 132 -0.78 -7.49 -2.08
N GLU A 133 -1.12 -6.45 -1.31
CA GLU A 133 -2.51 -6.01 -1.17
C GLU A 133 -3.11 -5.60 -2.51
N ALA A 134 -2.36 -4.89 -3.35
CA ALA A 134 -2.80 -4.54 -4.69
C ALA A 134 -3.18 -5.78 -5.54
N ILE A 135 -2.43 -6.89 -5.40
CA ILE A 135 -2.75 -8.15 -6.09
C ILE A 135 -4.01 -8.80 -5.50
N VAL A 136 -4.15 -8.79 -4.17
CA VAL A 136 -5.36 -9.28 -3.51
C VAL A 136 -6.58 -8.54 -4.06
N GLN A 137 -6.50 -7.21 -4.16
CA GLN A 137 -7.60 -6.39 -4.66
C GLN A 137 -7.93 -6.72 -6.13
N HIS A 138 -6.92 -6.89 -7.00
CA HIS A 138 -7.16 -7.32 -8.37
C HIS A 138 -7.78 -8.72 -8.44
N ASN A 139 -7.31 -9.67 -7.64
CA ASN A 139 -7.88 -11.02 -7.61
C ASN A 139 -9.34 -11.05 -7.15
N GLU A 140 -9.76 -10.12 -6.32
CA GLU A 140 -11.15 -9.99 -5.85
C GLU A 140 -12.05 -9.23 -6.83
N SER A 141 -11.50 -8.39 -7.72
CA SER A 141 -12.26 -7.64 -8.71
C SER A 141 -12.64 -8.51 -9.93
N ALA A 142 -13.59 -8.07 -10.74
CA ALA A 142 -13.88 -8.73 -12.00
C ALA A 142 -12.69 -8.57 -12.97
N ILE A 143 -12.28 -9.63 -13.67
CA ILE A 143 -11.10 -9.58 -14.56
C ILE A 143 -11.29 -8.59 -15.72
N ALA A 144 -12.51 -8.32 -16.11
CA ALA A 144 -12.83 -7.32 -17.14
C ALA A 144 -12.49 -5.87 -16.70
N THR A 145 -12.17 -5.66 -15.42
CA THR A 145 -11.70 -4.36 -14.92
C THR A 145 -10.19 -4.20 -14.96
N TRP A 146 -9.46 -5.26 -15.33
CA TRP A 146 -8.00 -5.24 -15.39
C TRP A 146 -7.53 -4.56 -16.68
N GLU A 147 -6.53 -3.69 -16.53
CA GLU A 147 -5.81 -3.13 -17.67
C GLU A 147 -4.91 -4.19 -18.31
N PRO A 148 -4.61 -4.10 -19.63
CA PRO A 148 -3.82 -5.13 -20.34
C PRO A 148 -2.49 -5.48 -19.68
N GLN A 149 -1.76 -4.51 -19.13
CA GLN A 149 -0.48 -4.70 -18.45
C GLN A 149 -0.61 -5.42 -17.11
N GLU A 150 -1.78 -5.39 -16.46
CA GLU A 150 -1.99 -5.97 -15.14
C GLU A 150 -1.99 -7.50 -15.16
N TYR A 151 -2.33 -8.12 -16.29
CA TYR A 151 -2.27 -9.56 -16.44
C TYR A 151 -0.85 -10.10 -16.21
N ALA A 152 0.17 -9.44 -16.75
CA ALA A 152 1.56 -9.81 -16.53
C ALA A 152 2.08 -9.26 -15.18
N LEU A 153 1.70 -8.03 -14.83
CA LEU A 153 2.15 -7.36 -13.61
C LEU A 153 1.72 -8.14 -12.35
N ASN A 154 0.48 -8.58 -12.26
CA ASN A 154 -0.04 -9.32 -11.11
C ASN A 154 0.69 -10.65 -10.87
N LEU A 155 1.36 -11.21 -11.89
CA LEU A 155 2.20 -12.40 -11.74
C LEU A 155 3.59 -12.12 -11.18
N THR A 156 4.07 -10.87 -11.24
CA THR A 156 5.45 -10.48 -10.90
C THR A 156 5.56 -9.39 -9.84
N TYR A 157 4.53 -8.57 -9.64
CA TYR A 157 4.53 -7.47 -8.69
C TYR A 157 4.78 -7.95 -7.26
N GLY A 158 5.68 -7.29 -6.53
CA GLY A 158 6.01 -7.64 -5.15
C GLY A 158 6.93 -8.87 -4.97
N VAL A 159 7.38 -9.53 -6.05
CA VAL A 159 8.29 -10.69 -5.95
C VAL A 159 9.61 -10.27 -5.30
N GLU A 160 10.23 -9.19 -5.74
CA GLU A 160 11.48 -8.70 -5.16
C GLU A 160 11.32 -8.35 -3.67
N GLN A 161 10.24 -7.63 -3.33
CA GLN A 161 9.94 -7.20 -1.97
C GLN A 161 9.65 -8.36 -1.02
N SER A 162 9.32 -9.55 -1.53
CA SER A 162 9.07 -10.74 -0.72
C SER A 162 10.34 -11.55 -0.35
N GLN A 163 11.46 -11.30 -1.02
CA GLN A 163 12.67 -12.16 -0.95
C GLN A 163 13.35 -12.21 0.43
N PHE A 164 13.10 -11.24 1.30
CA PHE A 164 13.74 -11.16 2.62
C PHE A 164 13.22 -12.20 3.62
N SER A 165 12.09 -12.85 3.35
CA SER A 165 11.43 -13.79 4.27
C SER A 165 10.82 -14.99 3.53
N PRO A 166 11.07 -16.24 3.99
CA PRO A 166 10.41 -17.42 3.44
C PRO A 166 8.88 -17.36 3.51
N TYR A 167 8.34 -16.78 4.60
CA TYR A 167 6.89 -16.61 4.73
C TYR A 167 6.34 -15.65 3.68
N MET A 168 6.99 -14.50 3.46
CA MET A 168 6.57 -13.53 2.44
C MET A 168 6.67 -14.11 1.03
N GLN A 169 7.70 -14.92 0.74
CA GLN A 169 7.79 -15.64 -0.54
C GLN A 169 6.61 -16.60 -0.71
N ALA A 170 6.30 -17.40 0.31
CA ALA A 170 5.18 -18.34 0.27
C ALA A 170 3.83 -17.62 0.11
N LEU A 171 3.61 -16.49 0.79
CA LEU A 171 2.41 -15.66 0.64
C LEU A 171 2.31 -15.10 -0.79
N ARG A 172 3.42 -14.58 -1.32
CA ARG A 172 3.48 -14.06 -2.70
C ARG A 172 3.20 -15.15 -3.74
N ASP A 173 3.73 -16.35 -3.53
CA ASP A 173 3.47 -17.51 -4.40
C ASP A 173 2.00 -17.96 -4.32
N ALA A 174 1.39 -17.94 -3.15
CA ALA A 174 -0.03 -18.23 -2.99
C ALA A 174 -0.91 -17.23 -3.77
N LEU A 175 -0.60 -15.95 -3.70
CA LEU A 175 -1.29 -14.90 -4.48
C LEU A 175 -1.10 -15.12 -5.99
N ARG A 176 0.10 -15.48 -6.43
CA ARG A 176 0.35 -15.81 -7.84
C ARG A 176 -0.51 -16.98 -8.32
N GLN A 177 -0.65 -18.03 -7.50
CA GLN A 177 -1.50 -19.16 -7.84
C GLN A 177 -2.98 -18.77 -7.89
N GLU A 178 -3.42 -17.86 -7.04
CA GLU A 178 -4.77 -17.32 -7.06
C GLU A 178 -5.02 -16.51 -8.34
N THR A 179 -4.10 -15.63 -8.72
CA THR A 179 -4.14 -14.88 -9.99
C THR A 179 -4.26 -15.82 -11.19
N LEU A 180 -3.43 -16.87 -11.26
CA LEU A 180 -3.45 -17.83 -12.36
C LEU A 180 -4.80 -18.58 -12.43
N ARG A 181 -5.33 -19.04 -11.29
CA ARG A 181 -6.64 -19.70 -11.24
C ARG A 181 -7.76 -18.76 -11.70
N LYS A 182 -7.72 -17.50 -11.30
CA LYS A 182 -8.69 -16.50 -11.75
C LYS A 182 -8.65 -16.31 -13.26
N MET A 183 -7.45 -16.14 -13.82
CA MET A 183 -7.27 -16.00 -15.28
C MET A 183 -7.80 -17.23 -16.04
N GLU A 184 -7.49 -18.44 -15.56
CA GLU A 184 -7.98 -19.68 -16.16
C GLU A 184 -9.50 -19.79 -16.11
N GLN A 185 -10.13 -19.50 -14.97
CA GLN A 185 -11.58 -19.57 -14.79
C GLN A 185 -12.35 -18.57 -15.66
N GLU A 186 -11.78 -17.42 -15.92
CA GLU A 186 -12.40 -16.36 -16.74
C GLU A 186 -11.90 -16.38 -18.20
N GLY A 187 -11.13 -17.41 -18.60
CA GLY A 187 -10.67 -17.61 -19.98
C GLY A 187 -9.70 -16.54 -20.47
N ALA A 188 -9.00 -15.87 -19.54
CA ALA A 188 -8.08 -14.80 -19.86
C ALA A 188 -6.64 -15.36 -19.94
N THR A 189 -5.92 -15.00 -20.98
CA THR A 189 -4.49 -15.30 -21.12
C THR A 189 -3.67 -14.03 -21.05
N PRO A 190 -2.48 -14.05 -20.38
CA PRO A 190 -1.56 -12.91 -20.45
C PRO A 190 -1.28 -12.60 -21.92
N GLN A 191 -1.51 -11.35 -22.32
CA GLN A 191 -1.02 -10.90 -23.61
C GLN A 191 0.50 -10.72 -23.53
N PRO A 192 1.25 -11.13 -24.56
CA PRO A 192 2.70 -11.05 -24.59
C PRO A 192 3.20 -9.62 -24.57
#